data_b5022141128dd9e74a370086b68dc485
#
_entry.id   b5022141128dd9e74a370086b68dc485
#
_cell.length_a   1.000
_cell.length_b   1.000
_cell.length_c   1.000
_cell.angle_alpha   90.00
_cell.angle_beta   90.00
_cell.angle_gamma   90.00
#
_symmetry.space_group_name_H-M   'P 1'
#
loop_
_entity.id
_entity.type
_entity.pdbx_description
1 polymer ?
#
loop_
_entity_poly.entity_id
_entity_poly.type
_entity_poly.pdbx_seq_one_letter_code
_entity_poly.pdbx_strand_id
1 'polypeptide(L)'
;MDAAALAEKWREVVDNPYLRDFPFKLELNEDGKVEFAMSPATNRHSLLQGKLQALLLRCLPHGVQMPECSILTSKGVKVADVVWASDTFFERYRDATPYPKAPELCIEVASPSNTTDELTQKTRLYLEAGAVEVWIVYGDGVVEVYGPEGRRAQSLFGIAVTPLEV
;
A
#
# COMPACT_ATOMS: atom_id res chain seq x y z
N MET A 1 -4.97 13.83 15.51
CA MET A 1 -5.76 14.61 14.51
C MET A 1 -6.93 13.75 14.06
N ASP A 2 -8.09 14.32 13.73
CA ASP A 2 -9.20 13.52 13.21
C ASP A 2 -9.01 13.16 11.71
N ALA A 3 -9.84 12.25 11.21
CA ALA A 3 -9.72 11.71 9.85
C ALA A 3 -9.87 12.79 8.76
N ALA A 4 -10.76 13.76 8.97
CA ALA A 4 -11.00 14.82 7.98
C ALA A 4 -9.80 15.76 7.90
N ALA A 5 -9.24 16.15 9.06
CA ALA A 5 -8.06 16.98 9.13
C ALA A 5 -6.81 16.29 8.57
N LEU A 6 -6.65 14.98 8.80
CA LEU A 6 -5.56 14.21 8.20
C LEU A 6 -5.69 14.14 6.66
N ALA A 7 -6.91 13.96 6.15
CA ALA A 7 -7.16 13.93 4.71
C ALA A 7 -6.90 15.29 4.05
N GLU A 8 -7.27 16.40 4.71
CA GLU A 8 -6.97 17.73 4.25
C GLU A 8 -5.45 17.99 4.23
N LYS A 9 -4.78 17.65 5.32
CA LYS A 9 -3.33 17.77 5.43
C LYS A 9 -2.58 16.97 4.36
N TRP A 10 -3.08 15.76 4.04
CA TRP A 10 -2.51 14.96 2.96
C TRP A 10 -2.65 15.63 1.59
N ARG A 11 -3.80 16.22 1.30
CA ARG A 11 -3.98 16.99 0.06
C ARG A 11 -3.01 18.16 -0.04
N GLU A 12 -2.78 18.90 1.06
CA GLU A 12 -1.75 19.96 1.09
C GLU A 12 -0.35 19.42 0.73
N VAL A 13 0.01 18.21 1.20
CA VAL A 13 1.30 17.58 0.86
C VAL A 13 1.36 17.21 -0.61
N VAL A 14 0.30 16.60 -1.16
CA VAL A 14 0.23 16.19 -2.57
C VAL A 14 0.26 17.39 -3.52
N ASP A 15 -0.42 18.48 -3.15
CA ASP A 15 -0.49 19.70 -3.97
C ASP A 15 0.73 20.60 -3.82
N ASN A 16 1.65 20.29 -2.90
CA ASN A 16 2.82 21.13 -2.63
C ASN A 16 3.86 21.01 -3.75
N PRO A 17 4.10 22.08 -4.53
CA PRO A 17 5.02 22.04 -5.66
C PRO A 17 6.48 21.77 -5.26
N TYR A 18 6.87 22.07 -4.02
CA TYR A 18 8.22 21.81 -3.53
C TYR A 18 8.47 20.34 -3.15
N LEU A 19 7.40 19.56 -3.03
CA LEU A 19 7.48 18.12 -2.69
C LEU A 19 7.26 17.22 -3.92
N ARG A 20 6.87 17.79 -5.07
CA ARG A 20 6.51 17.04 -6.28
C ARG A 20 7.62 16.11 -6.78
N ASP A 21 8.87 16.59 -6.76
CA ASP A 21 10.05 15.86 -7.23
C ASP A 21 10.89 15.32 -6.07
N PHE A 22 10.28 15.19 -4.90
CA PHE A 22 10.99 14.74 -3.72
C PHE A 22 11.30 13.25 -3.85
N PRO A 23 12.58 12.83 -3.64
CA PRO A 23 13.01 11.46 -3.95
C PRO A 23 12.58 10.41 -2.91
N PHE A 24 11.92 10.84 -1.83
CA PHE A 24 11.50 9.95 -0.75
C PHE A 24 9.99 9.74 -0.79
N LYS A 25 9.56 8.54 -0.41
CA LYS A 25 8.15 8.25 -0.14
C LYS A 25 7.74 8.98 1.13
N LEU A 26 6.67 9.76 1.03
CA LEU A 26 6.13 10.54 2.13
C LEU A 26 4.89 9.86 2.71
N GLU A 27 4.72 9.96 4.01
CA GLU A 27 3.53 9.55 4.76
C GLU A 27 3.18 10.62 5.78
N LEU A 28 2.01 10.52 6.40
CA LEU A 28 1.67 11.32 7.58
C LEU A 28 1.54 10.41 8.80
N ASN A 29 1.99 10.91 9.94
CA ASN A 29 1.65 10.29 11.22
C ASN A 29 0.29 10.77 11.76
N GLU A 30 -0.13 10.27 12.91
CA GLU A 30 -1.41 10.58 13.55
C GLU A 30 -1.58 12.05 13.95
N ASP A 31 -0.48 12.79 14.08
CA ASP A 31 -0.46 14.23 14.36
C ASP A 31 -0.47 15.09 13.08
N GLY A 32 -0.47 14.47 11.89
CA GLY A 32 -0.40 15.14 10.60
C GLY A 32 0.98 15.67 10.25
N LYS A 33 2.03 15.16 10.87
CA LYS A 33 3.41 15.48 10.51
C LYS A 33 3.87 14.60 9.36
N VAL A 34 4.58 15.19 8.40
CA VAL A 34 5.20 14.47 7.29
C VAL A 34 6.34 13.60 7.82
N GLU A 35 6.31 12.33 7.44
CA GLU A 35 7.36 11.35 7.72
C GLU A 35 7.92 10.78 6.42
N PHE A 36 9.21 10.46 6.44
CA PHE A 36 9.89 9.78 5.33
C PHE A 36 9.72 8.28 5.52
N ALA A 37 8.89 7.67 4.68
CA ALA A 37 8.53 6.26 4.82
C ALA A 37 9.54 5.31 4.16
N MET A 38 10.33 5.80 3.21
CA MET A 38 11.32 4.98 2.50
C MET A 38 12.39 5.87 1.85
N SER A 39 13.63 5.34 1.75
CA SER A 39 14.68 5.87 0.88
C SER A 39 14.21 5.83 -0.59
N PRO A 40 14.89 6.51 -1.53
CA PRO A 40 14.58 6.40 -2.95
C PRO A 40 14.49 4.94 -3.38
N ALA A 41 13.45 4.61 -4.16
CA ALA A 41 13.22 3.25 -4.61
C ALA A 41 14.38 2.72 -5.45
N THR A 42 14.81 1.49 -5.17
CA THR A 42 15.80 0.83 -6.03
C THR A 42 15.12 0.33 -7.30
N ASN A 43 15.90 0.10 -8.38
CA ASN A 43 15.38 -0.52 -9.61
C ASN A 43 14.73 -1.87 -9.34
N ARG A 44 15.21 -2.62 -8.34
CA ARG A 44 14.64 -3.90 -7.94
C ARG A 44 13.26 -3.71 -7.29
N HIS A 45 13.08 -2.72 -6.43
CA HIS A 45 11.78 -2.36 -5.86
C HIS A 45 10.78 -2.01 -6.97
N SER A 46 11.17 -1.13 -7.90
CA SER A 46 10.32 -0.74 -9.03
C SER A 46 9.99 -1.92 -9.96
N LEU A 47 10.93 -2.85 -10.17
CA LEU A 47 10.70 -4.08 -10.94
C LEU A 47 9.63 -4.96 -10.26
N LEU A 48 9.72 -5.14 -8.94
CA LEU A 48 8.75 -5.92 -8.18
C LEU A 48 7.36 -5.27 -8.22
N GLN A 49 7.25 -3.95 -8.05
CA GLN A 49 5.98 -3.23 -8.21
C GLN A 49 5.37 -3.47 -9.60
N GLY A 50 6.15 -3.36 -10.67
CA GLY A 50 5.69 -3.60 -12.03
C GLY A 50 5.23 -5.05 -12.26
N LYS A 51 5.97 -6.04 -11.73
CA LYS A 51 5.60 -7.47 -11.82
C LYS A 51 4.32 -7.76 -11.04
N LEU A 52 4.15 -7.17 -9.86
CA LEU A 52 2.93 -7.30 -9.06
C LEU A 52 1.71 -6.73 -9.79
N GLN A 53 1.82 -5.53 -10.36
CA GLN A 53 0.73 -4.95 -11.15
C GLN A 53 0.36 -5.84 -12.35
N ALA A 54 1.35 -6.37 -13.08
CA ALA A 54 1.13 -7.29 -14.19
C ALA A 54 0.48 -8.61 -13.74
N LEU A 55 0.87 -9.14 -12.58
CA LEU A 55 0.27 -10.33 -11.97
C LEU A 55 -1.20 -10.08 -11.61
N LEU A 56 -1.49 -8.98 -10.92
CA LEU A 56 -2.86 -8.62 -10.53
C LEU A 56 -3.75 -8.42 -11.75
N LEU A 57 -3.29 -7.70 -12.77
CA LEU A 57 -4.03 -7.48 -14.00
C LEU A 57 -4.39 -8.79 -14.72
N ARG A 58 -3.48 -9.76 -14.69
CA ARG A 58 -3.69 -11.07 -15.32
C ARG A 58 -4.62 -11.97 -14.51
N CYS A 59 -4.50 -11.96 -13.18
CA CYS A 59 -5.25 -12.85 -12.31
C CYS A 59 -6.61 -12.29 -11.88
N LEU A 60 -6.74 -10.96 -11.81
CA LEU A 60 -7.94 -10.24 -11.39
C LEU A 60 -8.39 -9.31 -12.52
N PRO A 61 -9.11 -9.83 -13.54
CA PRO A 61 -9.47 -9.07 -14.74
C PRO A 61 -10.49 -7.94 -14.48
N HIS A 62 -11.16 -7.99 -13.33
CA HIS A 62 -12.06 -6.94 -12.85
C HIS A 62 -11.38 -6.14 -11.74
N GLY A 63 -11.88 -4.93 -11.48
CA GLY A 63 -11.26 -4.03 -10.52
C GLY A 63 -10.07 -3.26 -11.09
N VAL A 64 -9.38 -2.55 -10.22
CA VAL A 64 -8.28 -1.62 -10.59
C VAL A 64 -7.08 -1.90 -9.71
N GLN A 65 -5.91 -2.02 -10.30
CA GLN A 65 -4.63 -2.03 -9.60
C GLN A 65 -3.98 -0.64 -9.70
N MET A 66 -3.39 -0.18 -8.60
CA MET A 66 -2.74 1.12 -8.52
C MET A 66 -1.43 1.02 -7.75
N PRO A 67 -0.35 1.69 -8.21
CA PRO A 67 0.84 1.90 -7.40
C PRO A 67 0.66 3.10 -6.47
N GLU A 68 1.47 3.19 -5.43
CA GLU A 68 1.62 4.35 -4.55
C GLU A 68 0.27 4.89 -4.02
N CYS A 69 -0.55 3.99 -3.47
CA CYS A 69 -1.89 4.31 -3.03
C CYS A 69 -1.92 4.85 -1.60
N SER A 70 -2.33 6.10 -1.42
CA SER A 70 -2.49 6.73 -0.10
C SER A 70 -3.79 6.30 0.59
N ILE A 71 -3.67 5.86 1.85
CA ILE A 71 -4.76 5.28 2.65
C ILE A 71 -4.78 5.92 4.03
N LEU A 72 -5.95 6.35 4.45
CA LEU A 72 -6.19 6.85 5.80
C LEU A 72 -6.23 5.67 6.77
N THR A 73 -5.40 5.74 7.80
CA THR A 73 -5.29 4.71 8.86
C THR A 73 -5.43 5.33 10.23
N SER A 74 -5.51 4.51 11.28
CA SER A 74 -5.53 4.97 12.68
C SER A 74 -4.22 5.66 13.11
N LYS A 75 -3.14 5.52 12.33
CA LYS A 75 -1.82 6.13 12.56
C LYS A 75 -1.41 7.11 11.45
N GLY A 76 -2.38 7.84 10.91
CA GLY A 76 -2.15 8.83 9.87
C GLY A 76 -2.38 8.29 8.46
N VAL A 77 -1.76 8.89 7.46
CA VAL A 77 -1.84 8.47 6.07
C VAL A 77 -0.64 7.61 5.72
N LYS A 78 -0.89 6.37 5.31
CA LYS A 78 0.12 5.43 4.82
C LYS A 78 -0.01 5.25 3.31
N VAL A 79 1.10 4.94 2.64
CA VAL A 79 1.13 4.76 1.19
C VAL A 79 1.56 3.33 0.87
N ALA A 80 0.62 2.53 0.34
CA ALA A 80 0.90 1.17 -0.09
C ALA A 80 1.59 1.14 -1.46
N ASP A 81 2.57 0.26 -1.65
CA ASP A 81 3.34 0.18 -2.89
C ASP A 81 2.49 -0.25 -4.09
N VAL A 82 1.60 -1.22 -3.89
CA VAL A 82 0.62 -1.67 -4.88
C VAL A 82 -0.68 -2.03 -4.18
N VAL A 83 -1.81 -1.70 -4.77
CA VAL A 83 -3.13 -2.16 -4.30
C VAL A 83 -3.95 -2.74 -5.44
N TRP A 84 -4.94 -3.56 -5.09
CA TRP A 84 -6.06 -3.89 -5.95
C TRP A 84 -7.36 -3.50 -5.24
N ALA A 85 -8.21 -2.81 -5.98
CA ALA A 85 -9.54 -2.38 -5.55
C ALA A 85 -10.60 -3.01 -6.44
N SER A 86 -11.67 -3.54 -5.86
CA SER A 86 -12.84 -4.00 -6.63
C SER A 86 -13.50 -2.83 -7.39
N ASP A 87 -14.26 -3.16 -8.43
CA ASP A 87 -15.05 -2.15 -9.16
C ASP A 87 -15.96 -1.36 -8.20
N THR A 88 -16.60 -2.03 -7.25
CA THR A 88 -17.45 -1.41 -6.22
C THR A 88 -16.68 -0.43 -5.33
N PHE A 89 -15.47 -0.80 -4.90
CA PHE A 89 -14.61 0.09 -4.13
C PHE A 89 -14.21 1.29 -4.96
N PHE A 90 -13.77 1.06 -6.20
CA PHE A 90 -13.29 2.10 -7.09
C PHE A 90 -14.41 3.08 -7.47
N GLU A 91 -15.60 2.62 -7.81
CA GLU A 91 -16.76 3.48 -8.08
C GLU A 91 -17.09 4.42 -6.92
N ARG A 92 -16.93 3.91 -5.69
CA ARG A 92 -17.25 4.67 -4.48
C ARG A 92 -16.20 5.71 -4.11
N TYR A 93 -14.92 5.41 -4.31
CA TYR A 93 -13.82 6.20 -3.73
C TYR A 93 -12.81 6.76 -4.74
N ARG A 94 -12.99 6.55 -6.05
CA ARG A 94 -11.99 6.89 -7.08
C ARG A 94 -11.45 8.31 -7.03
N ASP A 95 -12.25 9.27 -6.56
CA ASP A 95 -11.88 10.69 -6.50
C ASP A 95 -11.33 11.10 -5.11
N ALA A 96 -11.27 10.16 -4.18
CA ALA A 96 -10.77 10.43 -2.83
C ALA A 96 -9.24 10.35 -2.77
N THR A 97 -8.62 11.32 -2.10
CA THR A 97 -7.18 11.36 -1.78
C THR A 97 -7.00 11.95 -0.38
N PRO A 98 -6.52 11.16 0.61
CA PRO A 98 -6.29 9.72 0.57
C PRO A 98 -7.60 8.93 0.52
N TYR A 99 -7.54 7.63 0.21
CA TYR A 99 -8.71 6.77 0.37
C TYR A 99 -9.12 6.69 1.83
N PRO A 100 -10.43 6.83 2.16
CA PRO A 100 -10.92 6.79 3.54
C PRO A 100 -10.92 5.38 4.14
N LYS A 101 -10.73 4.36 3.32
CA LYS A 101 -10.59 2.94 3.65
C LYS A 101 -9.49 2.32 2.83
N ALA A 102 -8.92 1.21 3.30
CA ALA A 102 -8.00 0.42 2.50
C ALA A 102 -8.76 -0.32 1.37
N PRO A 103 -8.20 -0.37 0.14
CA PRO A 103 -8.60 -1.33 -0.86
C PRO A 103 -8.52 -2.77 -0.34
N GLU A 104 -9.21 -3.69 -0.99
CA GLU A 104 -9.33 -5.09 -0.53
C GLU A 104 -7.98 -5.81 -0.45
N LEU A 105 -7.05 -5.50 -1.35
CA LEU A 105 -5.68 -6.02 -1.32
C LEU A 105 -4.69 -4.86 -1.28
N CYS A 106 -3.83 -4.87 -0.25
CA CYS A 106 -2.70 -3.95 -0.12
C CYS A 106 -1.39 -4.74 -0.14
N ILE A 107 -0.38 -4.23 -0.83
CA ILE A 107 0.91 -4.90 -1.00
C ILE A 107 2.03 -3.92 -0.66
N GLU A 108 2.94 -4.34 0.22
CA GLU A 108 4.20 -3.66 0.50
C GLU A 108 5.36 -4.46 -0.09
N VAL A 109 6.26 -3.78 -0.78
CA VAL A 109 7.52 -4.36 -1.26
C VAL A 109 8.60 -3.98 -0.25
N ALA A 110 9.06 -4.96 0.51
CA ALA A 110 10.06 -4.75 1.54
C ALA A 110 11.37 -4.22 0.92
N SER A 111 11.86 -3.13 1.45
CA SER A 111 13.19 -2.58 1.12
C SER A 111 14.20 -2.97 2.19
N PRO A 112 15.52 -2.93 1.90
CA PRO A 112 16.56 -3.20 2.89
C PRO A 112 16.53 -2.26 4.10
N SER A 113 15.88 -1.08 3.97
CA SER A 113 15.73 -0.11 5.05
C SER A 113 14.53 -0.38 5.95
N ASN A 114 13.58 -1.23 5.54
CA ASN A 114 12.44 -1.56 6.39
C ASN A 114 12.83 -2.51 7.51
N THR A 115 12.32 -2.23 8.71
CA THR A 115 12.35 -3.17 9.82
C THR A 115 11.15 -4.12 9.76
N THR A 116 11.27 -5.29 10.41
CA THR A 116 10.14 -6.22 10.56
C THR A 116 8.97 -5.57 11.29
N ASP A 117 9.25 -4.72 12.28
CA ASP A 117 8.23 -4.02 13.07
C ASP A 117 7.44 -3.03 12.21
N GLU A 118 8.11 -2.27 11.32
CA GLU A 118 7.45 -1.35 10.39
C GLU A 118 6.51 -2.10 9.43
N LEU A 119 6.95 -3.20 8.83
CA LEU A 119 6.14 -4.01 7.93
C LEU A 119 4.94 -4.64 8.65
N THR A 120 5.16 -5.13 9.89
CA THR A 120 4.09 -5.67 10.74
C THR A 120 3.07 -4.59 11.11
N GLN A 121 3.54 -3.40 11.45
CA GLN A 121 2.66 -2.27 11.76
C GLN A 121 1.83 -1.86 10.55
N LYS A 122 2.43 -1.69 9.37
CA LYS A 122 1.70 -1.35 8.13
C LYS A 122 0.67 -2.41 7.79
N THR A 123 1.03 -3.69 7.88
CA THR A 123 0.10 -4.81 7.68
C THR A 123 -1.15 -4.67 8.56
N ARG A 124 -0.95 -4.46 9.86
CA ARG A 124 -2.05 -4.27 10.80
C ARG A 124 -2.90 -3.05 10.44
N LEU A 125 -2.27 -1.91 10.13
CA LEU A 125 -2.98 -0.68 9.81
C LEU A 125 -3.87 -0.80 8.57
N TYR A 126 -3.41 -1.48 7.53
CA TYR A 126 -4.23 -1.72 6.33
C TYR A 126 -5.40 -2.67 6.61
N LEU A 127 -5.19 -3.73 7.39
CA LEU A 127 -6.27 -4.65 7.80
C LEU A 127 -7.30 -3.92 8.67
N GLU A 128 -6.87 -3.11 9.64
CA GLU A 128 -7.76 -2.27 10.46
C GLU A 128 -8.53 -1.24 9.62
N ALA A 129 -7.90 -0.71 8.55
CA ALA A 129 -8.53 0.22 7.62
C ALA A 129 -9.50 -0.46 6.63
N GLY A 130 -9.60 -1.78 6.65
CA GLY A 130 -10.59 -2.55 5.89
C GLY A 130 -10.04 -3.41 4.75
N ALA A 131 -8.73 -3.55 4.61
CA ALA A 131 -8.15 -4.53 3.69
C ALA A 131 -8.60 -5.96 4.07
N VAL A 132 -8.89 -6.76 3.06
CA VAL A 132 -9.21 -8.19 3.22
C VAL A 132 -7.93 -8.99 3.38
N GLU A 133 -6.89 -8.55 2.67
CA GLU A 133 -5.60 -9.21 2.62
C GLU A 133 -4.47 -8.21 2.42
N VAL A 134 -3.33 -8.45 3.05
CA VAL A 134 -2.10 -7.68 2.88
C VAL A 134 -0.96 -8.62 2.52
N TRP A 135 -0.18 -8.26 1.50
CA TRP A 135 1.02 -9.00 1.12
C TRP A 135 2.27 -8.21 1.47
N ILE A 136 3.29 -8.92 1.96
CA ILE A 136 4.66 -8.42 2.07
C ILE A 136 5.48 -9.17 1.04
N VAL A 137 6.10 -8.46 0.11
CA VAL A 137 6.93 -9.01 -0.96
C VAL A 137 8.37 -8.65 -0.70
N TYR A 138 9.21 -9.66 -0.52
CA TYR A 138 10.63 -9.47 -0.25
C TYR A 138 11.46 -9.38 -1.53
N GLY A 139 12.67 -8.83 -1.41
CA GLY A 139 13.58 -8.60 -2.54
C GLY A 139 14.00 -9.86 -3.30
N ASP A 140 13.89 -11.05 -2.71
CA ASP A 140 14.11 -12.36 -3.33
C ASP A 140 12.86 -12.93 -4.03
N GLY A 141 11.75 -12.18 -4.01
CA GLY A 141 10.47 -12.58 -4.60
C GLY A 141 9.56 -13.38 -3.66
N VAL A 142 10.00 -13.70 -2.45
CA VAL A 142 9.15 -14.38 -1.46
C VAL A 142 7.97 -13.46 -1.09
N VAL A 143 6.78 -14.04 -1.01
CA VAL A 143 5.55 -13.34 -0.65
C VAL A 143 4.97 -13.94 0.62
N GLU A 144 4.69 -13.10 1.59
CA GLU A 144 3.92 -13.46 2.78
C GLU A 144 2.54 -12.82 2.70
N VAL A 145 1.51 -13.60 3.01
CA VAL A 145 0.11 -13.22 2.94
C VAL A 145 -0.47 -13.12 4.33
N TYR A 146 -1.18 -12.03 4.62
CA TYR A 146 -1.79 -11.77 5.91
C TYR A 146 -3.27 -11.41 5.76
N GLY A 147 -4.09 -11.93 6.65
CA GLY A 147 -5.47 -11.53 6.85
C GLY A 147 -5.71 -11.08 8.29
N PRO A 148 -6.94 -10.69 8.66
CA PRO A 148 -7.28 -10.27 10.01
C PRO A 148 -6.96 -11.32 11.09
N GLU A 149 -6.95 -12.59 10.72
CA GLU A 149 -6.62 -13.73 11.59
C GLU A 149 -5.12 -14.00 11.72
N GLY A 150 -4.27 -13.33 10.92
CA GLY A 150 -2.83 -13.50 10.87
C GLY A 150 -2.32 -14.00 9.51
N ARG A 151 -1.15 -14.66 9.52
CA ARG A 151 -0.51 -15.17 8.29
C ARG A 151 -1.33 -16.30 7.67
N ARG A 152 -1.49 -16.24 6.35
CA ARG A 152 -2.20 -17.22 5.52
C ARG A 152 -1.23 -18.04 4.68
N ALA A 153 -1.57 -19.30 4.44
CA ALA A 153 -0.82 -20.15 3.52
C ALA A 153 -1.18 -19.89 2.05
N GLN A 154 -2.37 -19.32 1.79
CA GLN A 154 -2.90 -19.06 0.45
C GLN A 154 -3.63 -17.73 0.41
N SER A 155 -3.63 -17.09 -0.75
CA SER A 155 -4.42 -15.89 -1.01
C SER A 155 -5.89 -16.24 -1.20
N LEU A 156 -6.79 -15.42 -0.61
CA LEU A 156 -8.24 -15.50 -0.84
C LEU A 156 -8.63 -15.07 -2.26
N PHE A 157 -7.77 -14.36 -2.97
CA PHE A 157 -8.01 -13.92 -4.35
C PHE A 157 -7.72 -15.02 -5.39
N GLY A 158 -7.39 -16.25 -4.95
CA GLY A 158 -7.09 -17.37 -5.85
C GLY A 158 -5.79 -17.22 -6.63
N ILE A 159 -4.93 -16.30 -6.22
CA ILE A 159 -3.62 -16.08 -6.83
C ILE A 159 -2.63 -17.04 -6.16
N ALA A 160 -1.94 -17.85 -6.98
CA ALA A 160 -0.86 -18.67 -6.48
C ALA A 160 0.30 -17.77 -6.02
N VAL A 161 0.52 -17.75 -4.71
CA VAL A 161 1.60 -16.97 -4.09
C VAL A 161 2.85 -17.83 -4.08
N THR A 162 3.44 -18.01 -5.26
CA THR A 162 4.79 -18.57 -5.44
C THR A 162 5.80 -17.44 -5.45
N PRO A 163 7.08 -17.68 -5.13
CA PRO A 163 8.10 -16.64 -5.26
C PRO A 163 8.03 -16.01 -6.65
N LEU A 164 7.95 -14.68 -6.70
CA LEU A 164 7.96 -13.95 -7.96
C LEU A 164 9.35 -14.12 -8.59
N GLU A 165 9.37 -14.48 -9.87
CA GLU A 165 10.63 -14.51 -10.62
C GLU A 165 11.22 -13.09 -10.72
N VAL A 166 12.41 -12.89 -10.19
CA VAL A 166 13.09 -11.58 -10.08
C VAL A 166 14.46 -11.61 -10.74
#